data_e11e5de4da3ea785ac794397c944a699
#
_entry.id   e11e5de4da3ea785ac794397c944a699
#
_cell.length_a   1.000
_cell.length_b   1.000
_cell.length_c   1.000
_cell.angle_alpha   90.00
_cell.angle_beta   90.00
_cell.angle_gamma   90.00
#
_symmetry.space_group_name_H-M   'P 1'
#
loop_
_entity.id
_entity.type
_entity.pdbx_description
1 polymer ?
#
loop_
_entity_poly.entity_id
_entity_poly.type
_entity_poly.pdbx_seq_one_letter_code
_entity_poly.pdbx_strand_id
1 'polypeptide(L)'
;MKKYSKEKLKARRGIKVIIVILSIIAVICIAVILFSLFSKKIIFEKIDSSASNVSDDVASNSTPIIVNNLILGATYDKKWVANEKYYLNSKNGENTEVDAYSKGGKMGKYTVGKINKDSKTASMYTTISKDNLLNEYFAIAASDTNAMPNPASKVTNIDESYINDVKKSLGFYRIFNMSVKITEVYDVVISDTEKGYVIFATNEVNKGKGAYSTVIYVSNTGKRKIIKYNYINDKNNAEDWPVYSLNFVADLNQDGTNEILIQETKEFEVKYDVIEYKQNNFYEIMSAIAK
;
A
#
# COMPACT_ATOMS: atom_id res chain seq x y z
N MET A 1 44.45 28.23 54.10
CA MET A 1 43.35 27.29 54.12
C MET A 1 42.09 27.67 53.27
N LYS A 2 41.72 28.93 53.13
CA LYS A 2 40.48 29.33 52.35
C LYS A 2 40.55 29.13 50.83
N LYS A 3 41.73 29.09 50.19
CA LYS A 3 41.84 28.92 48.71
C LYS A 3 41.55 27.51 48.25
N TYR A 4 41.97 26.50 49.00
CA TYR A 4 41.76 25.09 48.70
C TYR A 4 40.24 24.64 48.75
N SER A 5 39.47 25.32 49.59
CA SER A 5 38.02 25.07 49.72
C SER A 5 37.23 25.56 48.50
N LYS A 6 37.63 26.72 47.91
CA LYS A 6 36.95 27.30 46.74
C LYS A 6 37.19 26.49 45.45
N GLU A 7 38.38 25.91 45.28
CA GLU A 7 38.69 25.07 44.11
C GLU A 7 37.93 23.72 44.15
N LYS A 8 37.84 23.07 45.32
CA LYS A 8 37.00 21.88 45.50
C LYS A 8 35.52 22.15 45.23
N LEU A 9 35.01 23.32 45.56
CA LEU A 9 33.61 23.70 45.30
C LEU A 9 33.34 23.94 43.79
N LYS A 10 34.31 24.57 43.09
CA LYS A 10 34.26 24.76 41.62
C LYS A 10 34.32 23.42 40.89
N ALA A 11 35.22 22.51 41.29
CA ALA A 11 35.32 21.17 40.71
C ALA A 11 34.02 20.36 40.91
N ARG A 12 33.42 20.39 42.12
CA ARG A 12 32.15 19.72 42.36
C ARG A 12 30.96 20.30 41.56
N ARG A 13 30.94 21.63 41.32
CA ARG A 13 29.95 22.25 40.43
C ARG A 13 30.18 21.86 38.98
N GLY A 14 31.39 21.81 38.49
CA GLY A 14 31.72 21.33 37.14
C GLY A 14 31.30 19.89 36.91
N ILE A 15 31.57 19.00 37.87
CA ILE A 15 31.16 17.59 37.80
C ILE A 15 29.61 17.45 37.76
N LYS A 16 28.87 18.22 38.56
CA LYS A 16 27.42 18.21 38.54
C LYS A 16 26.86 18.66 37.19
N VAL A 17 27.45 19.70 36.59
CA VAL A 17 27.03 20.18 35.25
C VAL A 17 27.29 19.11 34.18
N ILE A 18 28.46 18.45 34.22
CA ILE A 18 28.79 17.36 33.28
C ILE A 18 27.82 16.20 33.43
N ILE A 19 27.47 15.80 34.64
CA ILE A 19 26.52 14.72 34.90
C ILE A 19 25.14 15.09 34.32
N VAL A 20 24.66 16.32 34.50
CA VAL A 20 23.38 16.77 33.95
C VAL A 20 23.40 16.75 32.42
N ILE A 21 24.48 17.22 31.80
CA ILE A 21 24.61 17.19 30.34
C ILE A 21 24.62 15.76 29.81
N LEU A 22 25.37 14.86 30.44
CA LEU A 22 25.40 13.43 30.05
C LEU A 22 24.04 12.75 30.22
N SER A 23 23.30 13.10 31.28
CA SER A 23 21.93 12.58 31.49
C SER A 23 20.97 13.06 30.40
N ILE A 24 21.07 14.33 30.00
CA ILE A 24 20.24 14.88 28.89
C ILE A 24 20.56 14.15 27.57
N ILE A 25 21.86 13.98 27.28
CA ILE A 25 22.31 13.27 26.09
C ILE A 25 21.77 11.81 26.09
N ALA A 26 21.87 11.12 27.23
CA ALA A 26 21.36 9.76 27.36
C ALA A 26 19.83 9.67 27.11
N VAL A 27 19.06 10.61 27.67
CA VAL A 27 17.61 10.69 27.42
C VAL A 27 17.30 10.94 25.94
N ILE A 28 18.03 11.83 25.28
CA ILE A 28 17.86 12.09 23.86
C ILE A 28 18.22 10.84 23.03
N CYS A 29 19.30 10.15 23.35
CA CYS A 29 19.68 8.91 22.68
C CYS A 29 18.61 7.82 22.85
N ILE A 30 18.08 7.65 24.06
CA ILE A 30 16.98 6.70 24.32
C ILE A 30 15.73 7.10 23.54
N ALA A 31 15.37 8.35 23.52
CA ALA A 31 14.22 8.85 22.73
C ALA A 31 14.41 8.60 21.24
N VAL A 32 15.62 8.82 20.69
CA VAL A 32 15.93 8.53 19.28
C VAL A 32 15.89 7.04 18.98
N ILE A 33 16.38 6.19 19.88
CA ILE A 33 16.31 4.72 19.73
C ILE A 33 14.86 4.25 19.80
N LEU A 34 14.09 4.70 20.77
CA LEU A 34 12.67 4.39 20.88
C LEU A 34 11.90 4.87 19.66
N PHE A 35 12.16 6.09 19.20
CA PHE A 35 11.56 6.63 17.99
C PHE A 35 11.94 5.81 16.74
N SER A 36 13.20 5.39 16.63
CA SER A 36 13.66 4.51 15.53
C SER A 36 13.00 3.12 15.59
N LEU A 37 12.78 2.56 16.78
CA LEU A 37 12.08 1.29 16.96
C LEU A 37 10.59 1.43 16.71
N PHE A 38 9.97 2.52 17.13
CA PHE A 38 8.57 2.83 16.85
C PHE A 38 8.33 3.15 15.37
N SER A 39 9.21 3.91 14.73
CA SER A 39 9.08 4.21 13.29
C SER A 39 9.24 2.97 12.41
N LYS A 40 10.07 1.99 12.81
CA LYS A 40 10.12 0.69 12.13
C LYS A 40 8.85 -0.15 12.33
N LYS A 41 8.09 0.08 13.41
CA LYS A 41 6.86 -0.67 13.71
C LYS A 41 5.59 -0.04 13.10
N ILE A 42 5.67 1.24 12.67
CA ILE A 42 4.55 1.95 12.03
C ILE A 42 4.50 1.67 10.51
N ILE A 43 5.60 1.16 9.94
CA ILE A 43 5.63 0.76 8.53
C ILE A 43 5.14 -0.68 8.46
N PHE A 44 3.86 -0.84 8.05
CA PHE A 44 3.26 -2.11 7.69
C PHE A 44 3.31 -3.20 8.78
N GLU A 45 2.40 -3.16 9.73
CA GLU A 45 1.83 -4.42 10.17
C GLU A 45 1.18 -5.03 8.93
N LYS A 46 1.95 -5.87 8.22
CA LYS A 46 1.34 -6.92 7.41
C LYS A 46 0.39 -7.58 8.38
N ILE A 47 -0.92 -7.43 8.17
CA ILE A 47 -1.85 -8.28 8.91
C ILE A 47 -1.35 -9.66 8.55
N ASP A 48 -0.76 -10.34 9.52
CA ASP A 48 -0.73 -11.78 9.48
C ASP A 48 -2.20 -12.15 9.33
N SER A 49 -2.62 -12.23 8.06
CA SER A 49 -3.87 -12.86 7.75
C SER A 49 -3.68 -14.23 8.35
N SER A 50 -4.30 -14.44 9.50
CA SER A 50 -4.30 -15.70 10.23
C SER A 50 -5.06 -16.77 9.42
N ALA A 51 -4.74 -16.86 8.15
CA ALA A 51 -5.06 -17.91 7.22
C ALA A 51 -4.21 -19.15 7.46
N SER A 52 -3.76 -19.35 8.70
CA SER A 52 -2.95 -20.51 9.05
C SER A 52 -3.71 -21.84 8.95
N ASN A 53 -5.04 -21.84 8.83
CA ASN A 53 -5.84 -23.05 8.64
C ASN A 53 -7.10 -22.74 7.81
N VAL A 54 -6.95 -22.44 6.53
CA VAL A 54 -8.08 -22.48 5.60
C VAL A 54 -8.46 -23.95 5.42
N SER A 55 -9.70 -24.32 5.78
CA SER A 55 -10.19 -25.67 5.58
C SER A 55 -10.28 -26.01 4.08
N ASP A 56 -10.20 -27.29 3.75
CA ASP A 56 -10.30 -27.77 2.37
C ASP A 56 -11.58 -27.28 1.67
N ASP A 57 -12.68 -27.17 2.42
CA ASP A 57 -13.97 -26.65 1.92
C ASP A 57 -13.87 -25.18 1.51
N VAL A 58 -13.20 -24.33 2.30
CA VAL A 58 -13.02 -22.91 1.98
C VAL A 58 -12.19 -22.76 0.71
N ALA A 59 -11.13 -23.55 0.59
CA ALA A 59 -10.27 -23.47 -0.56
C ALA A 59 -10.93 -23.98 -1.84
N SER A 60 -11.71 -25.06 -1.78
CA SER A 60 -12.40 -25.62 -2.94
C SER A 60 -13.53 -24.74 -3.48
N ASN A 61 -14.11 -23.89 -2.60
CA ASN A 61 -15.23 -23.00 -2.93
C ASN A 61 -14.82 -21.53 -3.08
N SER A 62 -13.53 -21.21 -2.96
CA SER A 62 -13.05 -19.83 -3.14
C SER A 62 -13.02 -19.41 -4.61
N THR A 63 -13.34 -18.15 -4.86
CA THR A 63 -13.33 -17.55 -6.20
C THR A 63 -12.14 -16.63 -6.37
N PRO A 64 -11.37 -16.76 -7.47
CA PRO A 64 -10.21 -15.92 -7.70
C PRO A 64 -10.57 -14.47 -7.95
N ILE A 65 -9.71 -13.56 -7.49
CA ILE A 65 -9.68 -12.17 -7.89
C ILE A 65 -8.63 -12.03 -8.99
N ILE A 66 -9.08 -11.61 -10.16
CA ILE A 66 -8.26 -11.57 -11.36
C ILE A 66 -8.12 -10.11 -11.81
N VAL A 67 -6.92 -9.68 -12.11
CA VAL A 67 -6.63 -8.37 -12.71
C VAL A 67 -5.74 -8.59 -13.93
N ASN A 68 -6.20 -8.19 -15.10
CA ASN A 68 -5.43 -8.31 -16.34
C ASN A 68 -4.81 -9.70 -16.54
N ASN A 69 -5.61 -10.77 -16.37
CA ASN A 69 -5.20 -12.16 -16.39
C ASN A 69 -4.35 -12.65 -15.20
N LEU A 70 -3.91 -11.77 -14.32
CA LEU A 70 -3.15 -12.10 -13.13
C LEU A 70 -4.08 -12.41 -11.96
N ILE A 71 -3.90 -13.53 -11.28
CA ILE A 71 -4.64 -13.87 -10.06
C ILE A 71 -3.93 -13.22 -8.88
N LEU A 72 -4.62 -12.31 -8.19
CA LEU A 72 -4.11 -11.62 -7.00
C LEU A 72 -4.31 -12.44 -5.73
N GLY A 73 -5.41 -13.18 -5.65
CA GLY A 73 -5.84 -13.99 -4.53
C GLY A 73 -7.24 -14.52 -4.76
N ALA A 74 -7.97 -14.78 -3.69
CA ALA A 74 -9.34 -15.27 -3.77
C ALA A 74 -10.23 -14.72 -2.66
N THR A 75 -11.52 -14.90 -2.80
CA THR A 75 -12.53 -14.64 -1.77
C THR A 75 -13.42 -15.86 -1.54
N TYR A 76 -13.91 -15.99 -0.32
CA TYR A 76 -14.92 -16.94 0.08
C TYR A 76 -15.85 -16.28 1.11
N ASP A 77 -17.14 -16.25 0.84
CA ASP A 77 -18.14 -15.65 1.72
C ASP A 77 -17.74 -14.23 2.16
N LYS A 78 -17.40 -13.37 1.21
CA LYS A 78 -16.97 -11.98 1.39
C LYS A 78 -15.68 -11.79 2.20
N LYS A 79 -14.95 -12.87 2.47
CA LYS A 79 -13.69 -12.86 3.21
C LYS A 79 -12.53 -13.13 2.28
N TRP A 80 -11.40 -12.55 2.62
CA TRP A 80 -10.16 -12.79 1.89
C TRP A 80 -9.62 -14.19 2.15
N VAL A 81 -9.28 -14.88 1.09
CA VAL A 81 -8.52 -16.14 1.13
C VAL A 81 -7.08 -15.79 0.78
N ALA A 82 -6.36 -15.32 1.79
CA ALA A 82 -5.00 -14.79 1.62
C ALA A 82 -3.89 -15.86 1.71
N ASN A 83 -4.27 -17.13 1.82
CA ASN A 83 -3.28 -18.21 1.86
C ASN A 83 -2.78 -18.51 0.44
N GLU A 84 -1.82 -17.71 -0.01
CA GLU A 84 -1.16 -17.89 -1.30
C GLU A 84 -0.71 -19.34 -1.52
N LYS A 85 -0.12 -19.98 -0.53
CA LYS A 85 0.39 -21.36 -0.65
C LYS A 85 -0.72 -22.36 -0.92
N TYR A 86 -1.87 -22.18 -0.28
CA TYR A 86 -2.99 -23.11 -0.41
C TYR A 86 -3.72 -22.91 -1.72
N TYR A 87 -4.14 -21.68 -2.01
CA TYR A 87 -4.84 -21.34 -3.22
C TYR A 87 -3.99 -21.59 -4.47
N LEU A 88 -2.74 -21.14 -4.43
CA LEU A 88 -1.80 -21.25 -5.54
C LEU A 88 -1.41 -22.69 -5.88
N ASN A 89 -1.52 -23.62 -4.95
CA ASN A 89 -1.17 -25.03 -5.19
C ASN A 89 -2.36 -25.88 -5.63
N SER A 90 -3.59 -25.49 -5.36
CA SER A 90 -4.78 -26.32 -5.53
C SER A 90 -5.43 -26.21 -6.90
N LYS A 91 -5.12 -25.18 -7.71
CA LYS A 91 -5.83 -24.81 -8.94
C LYS A 91 -7.34 -24.64 -8.72
N ASN A 92 -7.73 -24.34 -7.49
CA ASN A 92 -9.10 -24.02 -7.16
C ASN A 92 -9.49 -22.75 -7.90
N GLY A 93 -10.71 -22.70 -8.38
CA GLY A 93 -11.22 -21.58 -9.15
C GLY A 93 -11.20 -21.78 -10.68
N GLU A 94 -10.56 -22.82 -11.22
CA GLU A 94 -10.77 -23.19 -12.62
C GLU A 94 -12.25 -23.56 -12.85
N ASN A 95 -12.81 -23.09 -13.96
CA ASN A 95 -14.23 -23.26 -14.34
C ASN A 95 -15.25 -22.54 -13.42
N THR A 96 -14.82 -21.70 -12.49
CA THR A 96 -15.74 -20.84 -11.73
C THR A 96 -16.27 -19.69 -12.59
N GLU A 97 -17.51 -19.26 -12.31
CA GLU A 97 -18.10 -18.08 -12.94
C GLU A 97 -17.68 -16.82 -12.19
N VAL A 98 -17.25 -15.82 -12.94
CA VAL A 98 -16.84 -14.50 -12.44
C VAL A 98 -17.56 -13.40 -13.19
N ASP A 99 -17.80 -12.29 -12.52
CA ASP A 99 -18.18 -11.03 -13.13
C ASP A 99 -16.94 -10.21 -13.45
N ALA A 100 -16.81 -9.79 -14.70
CA ALA A 100 -15.71 -8.92 -15.13
C ALA A 100 -16.17 -7.47 -15.27
N TYR A 101 -15.28 -6.57 -14.91
CA TYR A 101 -15.47 -5.12 -14.91
C TYR A 101 -14.28 -4.41 -15.56
N SER A 102 -14.59 -3.40 -16.36
CA SER A 102 -13.61 -2.43 -16.86
C SER A 102 -13.85 -1.06 -16.20
N LYS A 103 -13.05 -0.06 -16.53
CA LYS A 103 -13.32 1.34 -16.13
C LYS A 103 -14.67 1.86 -16.62
N GLY A 104 -15.23 1.26 -17.68
CA GLY A 104 -16.55 1.60 -18.22
C GLY A 104 -17.73 0.91 -17.55
N GLY A 105 -17.50 -0.01 -16.62
CA GLY A 105 -18.54 -0.75 -15.91
C GLY A 105 -18.48 -2.26 -16.10
N LYS A 106 -19.58 -2.94 -15.74
CA LYS A 106 -19.69 -4.40 -15.85
C LYS A 106 -19.66 -4.83 -17.32
N MET A 107 -18.76 -5.73 -17.64
CA MET A 107 -18.58 -6.29 -18.98
C MET A 107 -19.43 -7.54 -19.20
N GLY A 108 -19.68 -8.31 -18.14
CA GLY A 108 -20.46 -9.55 -18.22
C GLY A 108 -19.94 -10.64 -17.29
N LYS A 109 -20.52 -11.84 -17.48
CA LYS A 109 -20.11 -13.06 -16.78
C LYS A 109 -19.20 -13.89 -17.66
N TYR A 110 -18.15 -14.41 -17.06
CA TYR A 110 -17.12 -15.20 -17.73
C TYR A 110 -16.77 -16.43 -16.90
N THR A 111 -16.15 -17.40 -17.52
CA THR A 111 -15.65 -18.59 -16.85
C THR A 111 -14.14 -18.53 -16.75
N VAL A 112 -13.62 -18.76 -15.56
CA VAL A 112 -12.17 -18.84 -15.31
C VAL A 112 -11.59 -20.03 -16.07
N GLY A 113 -10.61 -19.77 -16.91
CA GLY A 113 -9.91 -20.79 -17.68
C GLY A 113 -8.88 -21.54 -16.85
N LYS A 114 -8.01 -22.25 -17.55
CA LYS A 114 -6.90 -22.98 -16.92
C LYS A 114 -5.96 -22.00 -16.19
N ILE A 115 -5.59 -22.35 -14.96
CA ILE A 115 -4.66 -21.59 -14.15
C ILE A 115 -3.23 -22.08 -14.40
N ASN A 116 -2.35 -21.17 -14.77
CA ASN A 116 -0.94 -21.43 -15.04
C ASN A 116 -0.09 -20.66 -14.05
N LYS A 117 0.96 -21.29 -13.52
CA LYS A 117 1.91 -20.69 -12.60
C LYS A 117 3.20 -20.33 -13.32
N ASP A 118 3.66 -19.10 -13.15
CA ASP A 118 5.00 -18.70 -13.59
C ASP A 118 6.06 -19.28 -12.64
N SER A 119 7.08 -19.90 -13.21
CA SER A 119 8.14 -20.57 -12.43
C SER A 119 9.11 -19.61 -11.76
N LYS A 120 9.22 -18.37 -12.24
CA LYS A 120 10.17 -17.38 -11.73
C LYS A 120 9.55 -16.48 -10.67
N THR A 121 8.35 -15.96 -10.92
CA THR A 121 7.67 -15.04 -10.00
C THR A 121 6.72 -15.75 -9.03
N ALA A 122 6.45 -17.04 -9.26
CA ALA A 122 5.39 -17.79 -8.60
C ALA A 122 3.97 -17.22 -8.83
N SER A 123 3.83 -16.22 -9.66
CA SER A 123 2.55 -15.58 -10.00
C SER A 123 1.68 -16.52 -10.81
N MET A 124 0.37 -16.38 -10.65
CA MET A 124 -0.61 -17.22 -11.32
C MET A 124 -1.40 -16.41 -12.33
N TYR A 125 -1.61 -17.03 -13.48
CA TYR A 125 -2.28 -16.43 -14.61
C TYR A 125 -3.42 -17.32 -15.09
N THR A 126 -4.49 -16.69 -15.53
CA THR A 126 -5.61 -17.33 -16.18
C THR A 126 -6.20 -16.43 -17.25
N THR A 127 -7.05 -16.98 -18.10
CA THR A 127 -7.87 -16.19 -19.03
C THR A 127 -9.33 -16.35 -18.66
N ILE A 128 -10.11 -15.29 -18.80
CA ILE A 128 -11.57 -15.33 -18.62
C ILE A 128 -12.33 -15.11 -19.93
N SER A 129 -11.62 -14.85 -21.02
CA SER A 129 -12.19 -14.66 -22.35
C SER A 129 -11.45 -15.47 -23.39
N LYS A 130 -12.19 -16.05 -24.34
CA LYS A 130 -11.61 -16.78 -25.47
C LYS A 130 -10.90 -15.87 -26.49
N ASP A 131 -11.27 -14.60 -26.53
CA ASP A 131 -10.90 -13.70 -27.62
C ASP A 131 -9.82 -12.68 -27.26
N ASN A 132 -9.21 -12.75 -26.07
CA ASN A 132 -8.21 -11.78 -25.55
C ASN A 132 -8.62 -10.30 -25.70
N LEU A 133 -9.92 -10.02 -25.75
CA LEU A 133 -10.47 -8.69 -26.00
C LEU A 133 -10.55 -7.82 -24.73
N LEU A 134 -10.26 -8.39 -23.56
CA LEU A 134 -10.33 -7.68 -22.30
C LEU A 134 -8.99 -7.00 -22.01
N ASN A 135 -8.98 -5.67 -22.12
CA ASN A 135 -7.86 -4.84 -21.69
C ASN A 135 -8.27 -4.08 -20.43
N GLU A 136 -7.38 -3.99 -19.44
CA GLU A 136 -7.59 -3.27 -18.18
C GLU A 136 -8.93 -3.63 -17.50
N TYR A 137 -8.99 -4.82 -16.93
CA TYR A 137 -10.16 -5.31 -16.23
C TYR A 137 -9.79 -5.95 -14.89
N PHE A 138 -10.79 -6.05 -14.01
CA PHE A 138 -10.77 -7.00 -12.91
C PHE A 138 -11.98 -7.94 -12.98
N ALA A 139 -11.83 -9.12 -12.41
CA ALA A 139 -12.91 -10.09 -12.30
C ALA A 139 -12.95 -10.69 -10.89
N ILE A 140 -14.17 -10.84 -10.38
CA ILE A 140 -14.48 -11.28 -9.01
C ILE A 140 -15.62 -12.32 -9.04
N ALA A 141 -15.96 -12.89 -7.89
CA ALA A 141 -17.06 -13.82 -7.76
C ALA A 141 -18.34 -13.25 -8.41
N ALA A 142 -18.97 -14.06 -9.25
CA ALA A 142 -20.23 -13.67 -9.85
C ALA A 142 -21.30 -13.47 -8.77
N SER A 143 -22.01 -12.36 -8.83
CA SER A 143 -23.11 -12.04 -7.91
C SER A 143 -24.23 -11.30 -8.63
N ASP A 144 -25.36 -11.19 -7.97
CA ASP A 144 -26.47 -10.37 -8.45
C ASP A 144 -26.26 -8.87 -8.14
N THR A 145 -25.28 -8.54 -7.30
CA THR A 145 -24.88 -7.15 -7.00
C THR A 145 -23.82 -6.69 -8.00
N ASN A 146 -23.94 -5.44 -8.43
CA ASN A 146 -22.89 -4.82 -9.23
C ASN A 146 -21.82 -4.26 -8.27
N ALA A 147 -20.62 -4.83 -8.28
CA ALA A 147 -19.47 -4.11 -7.75
C ALA A 147 -19.37 -2.78 -8.50
N MET A 148 -19.19 -1.67 -7.78
CA MET A 148 -19.00 -0.38 -8.44
C MET A 148 -17.57 -0.32 -8.96
N PRO A 149 -17.35 -0.47 -10.28
CA PRO A 149 -16.02 -0.39 -10.82
C PRO A 149 -15.57 1.06 -10.75
N ASN A 150 -14.38 1.27 -10.23
CA ASN A 150 -13.70 2.55 -10.29
C ASN A 150 -14.55 3.75 -9.76
N PRO A 151 -15.07 3.71 -8.53
CA PRO A 151 -15.76 4.85 -7.92
C PRO A 151 -14.78 6.02 -7.64
N ALA A 152 -13.76 6.15 -8.46
CA ALA A 152 -12.73 7.18 -8.38
C ALA A 152 -12.87 8.15 -9.55
N SER A 153 -12.77 9.43 -9.25
CA SER A 153 -12.78 10.49 -10.26
C SER A 153 -11.44 11.20 -10.29
N LYS A 154 -10.79 11.24 -11.45
CA LYS A 154 -9.50 11.93 -11.58
C LYS A 154 -9.68 13.44 -11.42
N VAL A 155 -8.93 14.02 -10.49
CA VAL A 155 -8.87 15.47 -10.28
C VAL A 155 -8.00 16.09 -11.35
N THR A 156 -8.54 17.02 -12.12
CA THR A 156 -7.82 17.69 -13.22
C THR A 156 -7.12 18.97 -12.79
N ASN A 157 -7.63 19.63 -11.75
CA ASN A 157 -7.04 20.87 -11.24
C ASN A 157 -6.32 20.58 -9.92
N ILE A 158 -5.02 20.38 -9.98
CA ILE A 158 -4.17 20.12 -8.82
C ILE A 158 -3.64 21.44 -8.29
N ASP A 159 -4.09 21.83 -7.12
CA ASP A 159 -3.69 23.05 -6.43
C ASP A 159 -2.62 22.79 -5.33
N GLU A 160 -2.20 23.85 -4.66
CA GLU A 160 -1.16 23.79 -3.62
C GLU A 160 -1.59 23.00 -2.36
N SER A 161 -2.90 22.82 -2.13
CA SER A 161 -3.39 22.08 -0.97
C SER A 161 -2.94 20.62 -0.98
N TYR A 162 -2.96 19.97 -2.15
CA TYR A 162 -2.49 18.60 -2.31
C TYR A 162 -0.98 18.49 -2.05
N ILE A 163 -0.18 19.47 -2.49
CA ILE A 163 1.26 19.54 -2.19
C ILE A 163 1.48 19.63 -0.67
N ASN A 164 0.69 20.48 -0.01
CA ASN A 164 0.76 20.65 1.44
C ASN A 164 0.34 19.39 2.20
N ASP A 165 -0.62 18.63 1.69
CA ASP A 165 -1.02 17.36 2.28
C ASP A 165 0.09 16.31 2.17
N VAL A 166 0.78 16.23 1.02
CA VAL A 166 1.97 15.38 0.88
C VAL A 166 3.06 15.79 1.87
N LYS A 167 3.41 17.08 1.93
CA LYS A 167 4.43 17.61 2.85
C LYS A 167 4.09 17.30 4.31
N LYS A 168 2.85 17.50 4.72
CA LYS A 168 2.38 17.23 6.09
C LYS A 168 2.41 15.73 6.40
N SER A 169 2.02 14.88 5.45
CA SER A 169 2.04 13.43 5.62
C SER A 169 3.46 12.89 5.74
N LEU A 170 4.39 13.42 4.96
CA LEU A 170 5.79 12.98 4.92
C LEU A 170 6.70 13.73 5.90
N GLY A 171 6.17 14.65 6.69
CA GLY A 171 6.97 15.51 7.60
C GLY A 171 7.85 14.76 8.60
N PHE A 172 7.47 13.54 8.98
CA PHE A 172 8.27 12.68 9.85
C PHE A 172 9.47 11.99 9.15
N TYR A 173 9.50 11.95 7.82
CA TYR A 173 10.54 11.24 7.06
C TYR A 173 11.73 12.10 6.65
N ARG A 174 11.92 13.29 7.26
CA ARG A 174 13.00 14.25 6.95
C ARG A 174 13.06 14.71 5.49
N ILE A 175 11.92 14.67 4.80
CA ILE A 175 11.82 15.05 3.38
C ILE A 175 11.56 16.57 3.23
N PHE A 176 11.71 17.35 4.29
CA PHE A 176 11.35 18.78 4.33
C PHE A 176 11.95 19.64 3.22
N ASN A 177 13.08 19.22 2.66
CA ASN A 177 13.79 19.95 1.60
C ASN A 177 13.64 19.30 0.21
N MET A 178 12.81 18.26 0.07
CA MET A 178 12.56 17.64 -1.23
C MET A 178 11.38 18.31 -1.92
N SER A 179 11.49 18.48 -3.23
CA SER A 179 10.37 18.91 -4.06
C SER A 179 9.25 17.86 -4.01
N VAL A 180 8.02 18.29 -4.19
CA VAL A 180 6.85 17.42 -4.33
C VAL A 180 6.34 17.56 -5.75
N LYS A 181 6.33 16.47 -6.49
CA LYS A 181 5.69 16.35 -7.80
C LYS A 181 4.50 15.42 -7.66
N ILE A 182 3.30 15.97 -7.76
CA ILE A 182 2.08 15.17 -7.80
C ILE A 182 1.96 14.60 -9.21
N THR A 183 1.78 13.29 -9.31
CA THR A 183 1.57 12.60 -10.59
C THR A 183 0.09 12.47 -10.90
N GLU A 184 -0.71 12.11 -9.90
CA GLU A 184 -2.15 11.93 -10.03
C GLU A 184 -2.85 12.19 -8.70
N VAL A 185 -4.12 12.62 -8.77
CA VAL A 185 -5.05 12.73 -7.65
C VAL A 185 -6.40 12.18 -8.09
N TYR A 186 -7.04 11.41 -7.21
CA TYR A 186 -8.37 10.88 -7.45
C TYR A 186 -9.26 11.09 -6.24
N ASP A 187 -10.46 11.62 -6.45
CA ASP A 187 -11.53 11.52 -5.47
C ASP A 187 -12.01 10.08 -5.39
N VAL A 188 -12.10 9.53 -4.19
CA VAL A 188 -12.44 8.13 -3.95
C VAL A 188 -13.55 7.99 -2.92
N VAL A 189 -14.40 7.02 -3.15
CA VAL A 189 -15.41 6.55 -2.20
C VAL A 189 -14.95 5.19 -1.67
N ILE A 190 -14.57 5.13 -0.40
CA ILE A 190 -14.18 3.88 0.26
C ILE A 190 -15.44 3.17 0.76
N SER A 191 -16.35 3.91 1.38
CA SER A 191 -17.64 3.40 1.84
C SER A 191 -18.66 4.55 1.88
N ASP A 192 -19.88 4.28 2.29
CA ASP A 192 -20.90 5.30 2.47
C ASP A 192 -20.47 6.40 3.44
N THR A 193 -19.65 6.05 4.43
CA THR A 193 -19.21 6.95 5.50
C THR A 193 -17.78 7.46 5.34
N GLU A 194 -16.95 6.81 4.51
CA GLU A 194 -15.55 7.17 4.33
C GLU A 194 -15.28 7.57 2.88
N LYS A 195 -15.02 8.86 2.68
CA LYS A 195 -14.74 9.46 1.38
C LYS A 195 -13.55 10.40 1.52
N GLY A 196 -12.83 10.58 0.44
CA GLY A 196 -11.66 11.44 0.42
C GLY A 196 -10.97 11.42 -0.93
N TYR A 197 -9.69 11.68 -0.94
CA TYR A 197 -8.89 11.60 -2.16
C TYR A 197 -7.57 10.88 -1.93
N VAL A 198 -7.07 10.26 -3.00
CA VAL A 198 -5.78 9.57 -3.03
C VAL A 198 -4.83 10.38 -3.89
N ILE A 199 -3.66 10.70 -3.33
CA ILE A 199 -2.59 11.46 -3.99
C ILE A 199 -1.45 10.49 -4.30
N PHE A 200 -1.03 10.47 -5.56
CA PHE A 200 0.19 9.82 -6.01
C PHE A 200 1.25 10.91 -6.20
N ALA A 201 2.37 10.76 -5.53
CA ALA A 201 3.41 11.79 -5.55
C ALA A 201 4.82 11.22 -5.51
N THR A 202 5.74 11.99 -6.07
CA THR A 202 7.18 11.72 -6.08
C THR A 202 7.94 13.03 -5.89
N ASN A 203 9.25 13.00 -5.79
CA ASN A 203 10.07 14.19 -5.89
C ASN A 203 10.64 14.36 -7.31
N GLU A 204 11.03 15.59 -7.62
CA GLU A 204 11.87 15.82 -8.80
C GLU A 204 13.24 15.19 -8.60
N VAL A 205 13.62 14.43 -9.63
CA VAL A 205 14.79 13.60 -9.59
C VAL A 205 16.04 14.42 -9.92
N ASN A 206 16.84 14.83 -8.92
CA ASN A 206 18.17 15.45 -9.11
C ASN A 206 19.28 14.43 -8.83
N LYS A 207 20.32 14.35 -9.71
CA LYS A 207 21.45 13.44 -9.52
C LYS A 207 22.08 13.61 -8.12
N GLY A 208 22.36 12.49 -7.44
CA GLY A 208 23.05 12.50 -6.13
C GLY A 208 22.17 12.84 -4.92
N LYS A 209 20.86 12.97 -5.09
CA LYS A 209 19.90 13.13 -3.99
C LYS A 209 18.94 11.94 -3.97
N GLY A 210 18.48 11.55 -2.79
CA GLY A 210 17.49 10.50 -2.65
C GLY A 210 16.20 10.81 -3.40
N ALA A 211 15.46 9.77 -3.74
CA ALA A 211 14.17 9.85 -4.38
C ALA A 211 13.11 9.14 -3.54
N TYR A 212 11.86 9.61 -3.59
CA TYR A 212 10.73 8.94 -2.98
C TYR A 212 9.57 8.79 -3.96
N SER A 213 8.77 7.76 -3.73
CA SER A 213 7.43 7.60 -4.29
C SER A 213 6.47 7.31 -3.16
N THR A 214 5.26 7.86 -3.22
CA THR A 214 4.27 7.70 -2.16
C THR A 214 2.85 7.71 -2.71
N VAL A 215 1.97 7.03 -1.98
CA VAL A 215 0.53 7.10 -2.14
C VAL A 215 -0.07 7.51 -0.79
N ILE A 216 -0.85 8.56 -0.79
CA ILE A 216 -1.43 9.15 0.43
C ILE A 216 -2.94 9.26 0.26
N TYR A 217 -3.68 8.80 1.25
CA TYR A 217 -5.10 9.07 1.37
C TYR A 217 -5.35 10.25 2.31
N VAL A 218 -6.27 11.11 1.93
CA VAL A 218 -6.76 12.21 2.77
C VAL A 218 -8.27 12.15 2.81
N SER A 219 -8.83 11.94 3.99
CA SER A 219 -10.28 11.90 4.18
C SER A 219 -10.90 13.28 4.04
N ASN A 220 -12.20 13.36 3.78
CA ASN A 220 -12.95 14.62 3.79
C ASN A 220 -12.91 15.37 5.13
N THR A 221 -12.53 14.69 6.22
CA THR A 221 -12.28 15.28 7.54
C THR A 221 -10.85 15.77 7.74
N GLY A 222 -9.99 15.66 6.72
CA GLY A 222 -8.59 16.09 6.74
C GLY A 222 -7.62 15.12 7.43
N LYS A 223 -8.07 13.91 7.78
CA LYS A 223 -7.17 12.85 8.28
C LYS A 223 -6.32 12.34 7.13
N ARG A 224 -5.01 12.17 7.39
CA ARG A 224 -4.03 11.72 6.40
C ARG A 224 -3.50 10.34 6.76
N LYS A 225 -3.39 9.48 5.76
CA LYS A 225 -2.81 8.13 5.87
C LYS A 225 -1.86 7.90 4.71
N ILE A 226 -0.68 7.39 5.00
CA ILE A 226 0.26 6.93 3.98
C ILE A 226 -0.12 5.50 3.65
N ILE A 227 -0.48 5.25 2.39
CA ILE A 227 -0.81 3.91 1.89
C ILE A 227 0.45 3.21 1.40
N LYS A 228 1.27 3.91 0.63
CA LYS A 228 2.55 3.42 0.12
C LYS A 228 3.63 4.46 0.29
N TYR A 229 4.84 4.02 0.59
CA TYR A 229 6.00 4.87 0.65
C TYR A 229 7.26 4.08 0.33
N ASN A 230 8.05 4.58 -0.60
CA ASN A 230 9.37 4.06 -0.91
C ASN A 230 10.37 5.21 -0.98
N TYR A 231 11.55 4.99 -0.46
CA TYR A 231 12.65 5.95 -0.49
C TYR A 231 13.95 5.25 -0.85
N ILE A 232 14.66 5.80 -1.83
CA ILE A 232 16.00 5.35 -2.21
C ILE A 232 17.01 6.48 -1.96
N ASN A 233 18.13 6.14 -1.32
CA ASN A 233 19.18 7.11 -1.00
C ASN A 233 20.01 7.51 -2.23
N ASP A 234 20.18 6.59 -3.18
CA ASP A 234 20.99 6.79 -4.38
C ASP A 234 20.20 6.43 -5.63
N LYS A 235 20.23 7.34 -6.58
CA LYS A 235 19.58 7.21 -7.88
C LYS A 235 20.28 6.34 -8.88
N ASN A 236 21.50 5.95 -8.61
CA ASN A 236 22.19 4.99 -9.47
C ASN A 236 21.47 3.63 -9.50
N ASN A 237 20.54 3.40 -8.54
CA ASN A 237 19.62 2.25 -8.49
C ASN A 237 18.19 2.65 -8.95
N ALA A 238 18.07 3.45 -9.99
CA ALA A 238 16.77 3.89 -10.52
C ALA A 238 15.87 2.73 -10.96
N GLU A 239 16.45 1.57 -11.27
CA GLU A 239 15.76 0.33 -11.60
C GLU A 239 14.83 -0.15 -10.48
N ASP A 240 15.17 0.14 -9.22
CA ASP A 240 14.39 -0.26 -8.04
C ASP A 240 13.35 0.78 -7.60
N TRP A 241 13.24 1.91 -8.31
CA TRP A 241 12.36 2.98 -7.90
C TRP A 241 10.94 2.79 -8.42
N PRO A 242 9.95 2.47 -7.54
CA PRO A 242 8.60 2.25 -7.97
C PRO A 242 7.90 3.56 -8.33
N VAL A 243 7.13 3.51 -9.41
CA VAL A 243 6.10 4.52 -9.73
C VAL A 243 4.75 3.90 -9.42
N TYR A 244 3.98 4.58 -8.57
CA TYR A 244 2.64 4.16 -8.20
C TYR A 244 1.58 4.83 -9.06
N SER A 245 0.56 4.09 -9.45
CA SER A 245 -0.64 4.58 -10.12
C SER A 245 -1.89 3.87 -9.64
N LEU A 246 -3.05 4.52 -9.80
CA LEU A 246 -4.33 3.90 -9.51
C LEU A 246 -4.72 2.95 -10.66
N ASN A 247 -4.98 1.69 -10.33
CA ASN A 247 -5.56 0.75 -11.28
C ASN A 247 -7.10 0.77 -11.20
N PHE A 248 -7.67 0.38 -10.05
CA PHE A 248 -9.10 0.41 -9.78
C PHE A 248 -9.40 0.80 -8.33
N VAL A 249 -10.63 1.23 -8.09
CA VAL A 249 -11.28 1.25 -6.78
C VAL A 249 -12.59 0.47 -6.92
N ALA A 250 -12.75 -0.60 -6.18
CA ALA A 250 -13.91 -1.49 -6.30
C ALA A 250 -14.09 -2.33 -5.03
N ASP A 251 -15.31 -2.73 -4.76
CA ASP A 251 -15.64 -3.70 -3.71
C ASP A 251 -15.32 -5.11 -4.21
N LEU A 252 -14.06 -5.52 -4.04
CA LEU A 252 -13.54 -6.76 -4.61
C LEU A 252 -14.03 -8.01 -3.87
N ASN A 253 -14.32 -7.91 -2.58
CA ASN A 253 -14.83 -9.00 -1.77
C ASN A 253 -16.35 -8.93 -1.55
N GLN A 254 -17.00 -7.90 -2.07
CA GLN A 254 -18.45 -7.65 -2.00
C GLN A 254 -18.96 -7.48 -0.55
N ASP A 255 -18.16 -6.87 0.33
CA ASP A 255 -18.54 -6.61 1.72
C ASP A 255 -19.18 -5.22 1.91
N GLY A 256 -19.21 -4.38 0.89
CA GLY A 256 -19.74 -3.01 0.88
C GLY A 256 -18.65 -1.94 1.11
N THR A 257 -17.39 -2.35 1.20
CA THR A 257 -16.25 -1.43 1.30
C THR A 257 -15.40 -1.56 0.04
N ASN A 258 -15.03 -0.45 -0.57
CA ASN A 258 -14.20 -0.46 -1.76
C ASN A 258 -12.71 -0.57 -1.37
N GLU A 259 -12.02 -1.49 -2.02
CA GLU A 259 -10.57 -1.58 -1.99
C GLU A 259 -9.95 -0.65 -3.01
N ILE A 260 -8.71 -0.25 -2.74
CA ILE A 260 -7.87 0.49 -3.69
C ILE A 260 -6.88 -0.49 -4.31
N LEU A 261 -6.95 -0.67 -5.61
CA LEU A 261 -5.98 -1.45 -6.36
C LEU A 261 -4.90 -0.53 -6.90
N ILE A 262 -3.68 -0.67 -6.38
CA ILE A 262 -2.52 0.12 -6.75
C ILE A 262 -1.64 -0.71 -7.68
N GLN A 263 -1.24 -0.10 -8.79
CA GLN A 263 -0.18 -0.62 -9.64
C GLN A 263 1.14 0.02 -9.23
N GLU A 264 2.12 -0.81 -8.94
CA GLU A 264 3.51 -0.44 -8.73
C GLU A 264 4.31 -0.85 -9.96
N THR A 265 4.93 0.11 -10.63
CA THR A 265 5.74 -0.13 -11.83
C THR A 265 7.20 0.20 -11.52
N LYS A 266 8.09 -0.76 -11.70
CA LYS A 266 9.54 -0.62 -11.78
C LYS A 266 10.01 -0.86 -13.22
N GLU A 267 11.28 -0.68 -13.51
CA GLU A 267 11.81 -0.79 -14.88
C GLU A 267 11.44 -2.11 -15.57
N PHE A 268 11.48 -3.23 -14.82
CA PHE A 268 11.26 -4.58 -15.36
C PHE A 268 10.12 -5.35 -14.67
N GLU A 269 9.36 -4.69 -13.80
CA GLU A 269 8.36 -5.35 -12.97
C GLU A 269 7.11 -4.50 -12.83
N VAL A 270 5.96 -5.12 -12.99
CA VAL A 270 4.67 -4.54 -12.62
C VAL A 270 4.07 -5.39 -11.51
N LYS A 271 3.72 -4.76 -10.41
CA LYS A 271 3.08 -5.39 -9.25
C LYS A 271 1.72 -4.75 -9.03
N TYR A 272 0.73 -5.55 -8.68
CA TYR A 272 -0.58 -5.08 -8.25
C TYR A 272 -0.76 -5.37 -6.77
N ASP A 273 -1.21 -4.36 -6.02
CA ASP A 273 -1.46 -4.45 -4.58
C ASP A 273 -2.91 -4.10 -4.28
N VAL A 274 -3.61 -5.00 -3.59
CA VAL A 274 -4.97 -4.75 -3.07
C VAL A 274 -4.86 -4.16 -1.68
N ILE A 275 -5.43 -2.98 -1.50
CA ILE A 275 -5.40 -2.22 -0.25
C ILE A 275 -6.81 -2.14 0.34
N GLU A 276 -7.02 -2.77 1.47
CA GLU A 276 -8.27 -2.74 2.25
C GLU A 276 -8.25 -1.58 3.26
N TYR A 277 -9.39 -0.91 3.44
CA TYR A 277 -9.59 0.05 4.53
C TYR A 277 -10.34 -0.62 5.67
N LYS A 278 -9.71 -0.70 6.83
CA LYS A 278 -10.26 -1.33 8.02
C LYS A 278 -9.78 -0.64 9.30
N GLN A 279 -10.67 -0.46 10.28
CA GLN A 279 -10.32 0.14 11.58
C GLN A 279 -9.63 1.52 11.44
N ASN A 280 -10.11 2.35 10.52
CA ASN A 280 -9.53 3.67 10.22
C ASN A 280 -8.07 3.62 9.70
N ASN A 281 -7.65 2.53 9.05
CA ASN A 281 -6.33 2.40 8.46
C ASN A 281 -6.38 1.61 7.15
N PHE A 282 -5.31 1.70 6.35
CA PHE A 282 -5.15 0.97 5.11
C PHE A 282 -4.16 -0.17 5.29
N TYR A 283 -4.48 -1.33 4.72
CA TYR A 283 -3.68 -2.54 4.82
C TYR A 283 -3.53 -3.18 3.44
N GLU A 284 -2.31 -3.54 3.10
CA GLU A 284 -2.05 -4.39 1.92
C GLU A 284 -2.43 -5.83 2.28
N ILE A 285 -3.43 -6.36 1.60
CA ILE A 285 -3.97 -7.69 1.87
C ILE A 285 -3.53 -8.73 0.85
N MET A 286 -3.29 -8.32 -0.38
CA MET A 286 -2.86 -9.18 -1.47
C MET A 286 -1.90 -8.43 -2.37
N SER A 287 -0.98 -9.16 -2.98
CA SER A 287 -0.13 -8.62 -4.04
C SER A 287 0.28 -9.73 -5.01
N ALA A 288 0.45 -9.36 -6.28
CA ALA A 288 1.02 -10.24 -7.27
C ALA A 288 1.83 -9.47 -8.31
N ILE A 289 2.86 -10.14 -8.85
CA ILE A 289 3.79 -9.57 -9.82
C ILE A 289 3.37 -10.02 -11.21
N ALA A 290 3.10 -9.06 -12.10
CA ALA A 290 2.96 -9.28 -13.52
C ALA A 290 4.33 -9.09 -14.20
N LYS A 291 4.56 -9.86 -15.24
CA LYS A 291 5.72 -9.66 -16.12
C LYS A 291 5.39 -8.69 -17.24
#